data_cb6a285e3ae722166d594070c34ce80e
#
_entry.id   cb6a285e3ae722166d594070c34ce80e
#
_cell.length_a   1.000
_cell.length_b   1.000
_cell.length_c   1.000
_cell.angle_alpha   90.00
_cell.angle_beta   90.00
_cell.angle_gamma   90.00
#
_symmetry.space_group_name_H-M   'P 1'
#
loop_
_entity.id
_entity.type
_entity.pdbx_description
1 polymer ?
#
loop_
_entity_poly.entity_id
_entity_poly.type
_entity_poly.pdbx_seq_one_letter_code
_entity_poly.pdbx_strand_id
1 'polypeptide(L)'
;MEELEIKNLWTTYDKRLNENLVFNRKNAEQITHLKIQSVLSSMKPVKFTGIILGILWVWFLGNLISKAIYTASYFFLVSAGLQVLVSILAIGIYVYQVFLINNIDITGSVLITQEKLAKLRASTLLIVRLILLVMPVFTTFYLTSDMFIKENTLLWVVQSAVTMSFTFTGIWLFIHINYENRDKKWFKLLFSGREWNPIIKSSELLAQIKEYRIE
;
A
#
# COMPACT_ATOMS: atom_id res chain seq x y z
N MET A 1 -12.94 -27.01 -61.47
CA MET A 1 -12.19 -25.78 -61.21
C MET A 1 -12.83 -24.96 -60.07
N GLU A 2 -14.13 -24.75 -60.03
CA GLU A 2 -14.83 -23.97 -58.96
C GLU A 2 -14.62 -24.49 -57.55
N GLU A 3 -14.60 -25.78 -57.31
CA GLU A 3 -14.45 -26.37 -55.97
C GLU A 3 -13.07 -26.08 -55.34
N LEU A 4 -12.02 -26.04 -56.16
CA LEU A 4 -10.66 -25.73 -55.77
C LEU A 4 -10.48 -24.23 -55.45
N GLU A 5 -11.17 -23.37 -56.23
CA GLU A 5 -11.17 -21.92 -56.02
C GLU A 5 -11.94 -21.54 -54.73
N ILE A 6 -13.09 -22.18 -54.46
CA ILE A 6 -13.85 -22.00 -53.27
C ILE A 6 -13.02 -22.42 -52.03
N LYS A 7 -12.35 -23.57 -52.09
CA LYS A 7 -11.50 -24.05 -51.01
C LYS A 7 -10.32 -23.10 -50.71
N ASN A 8 -9.69 -22.55 -51.78
CA ASN A 8 -8.63 -21.57 -51.63
C ASN A 8 -9.14 -20.24 -51.03
N LEU A 9 -10.32 -19.80 -51.37
CA LEU A 9 -10.99 -18.65 -50.80
C LEU A 9 -11.25 -18.86 -49.31
N TRP A 10 -11.81 -20.00 -48.89
CA TRP A 10 -12.07 -20.34 -47.48
C TRP A 10 -10.76 -20.38 -46.67
N THR A 11 -9.72 -21.02 -47.18
CA THR A 11 -8.43 -21.07 -46.47
C THR A 11 -7.78 -19.69 -46.34
N THR A 12 -7.97 -18.82 -47.31
CA THR A 12 -7.47 -17.44 -47.27
C THR A 12 -8.27 -16.59 -46.26
N TYR A 13 -9.60 -16.80 -46.21
CA TYR A 13 -10.47 -16.14 -45.25
C TYR A 13 -10.16 -16.60 -43.81
N ASP A 14 -10.00 -17.89 -43.58
CA ASP A 14 -9.64 -18.43 -42.25
C ASP A 14 -8.29 -17.90 -41.80
N LYS A 15 -7.31 -17.83 -42.71
CA LYS A 15 -6.01 -17.25 -42.36
C LYS A 15 -6.11 -15.77 -41.96
N ARG A 16 -6.84 -14.96 -42.76
CA ARG A 16 -7.07 -13.54 -42.44
C ARG A 16 -7.87 -13.35 -41.16
N LEU A 17 -8.85 -14.18 -40.91
CA LEU A 17 -9.64 -14.15 -39.67
C LEU A 17 -8.75 -14.43 -38.47
N ASN A 18 -7.93 -15.46 -38.53
CA ASN A 18 -6.98 -15.82 -37.47
C ASN A 18 -5.94 -14.72 -37.24
N GLU A 19 -5.38 -14.13 -38.29
CA GLU A 19 -4.45 -13.00 -38.18
C GLU A 19 -5.11 -11.79 -37.50
N ASN A 20 -6.35 -11.46 -37.87
CA ASN A 20 -7.12 -10.39 -37.28
C ASN A 20 -7.46 -10.67 -35.78
N LEU A 21 -7.81 -11.90 -35.42
CA LEU A 21 -8.08 -12.31 -34.05
C LEU A 21 -6.82 -12.17 -33.19
N VAL A 22 -5.68 -12.65 -33.65
CA VAL A 22 -4.38 -12.51 -32.98
C VAL A 22 -4.00 -11.04 -32.81
N PHE A 23 -4.20 -10.22 -33.82
CA PHE A 23 -3.92 -8.77 -33.78
C PHE A 23 -4.84 -8.05 -32.77
N ASN A 24 -6.14 -8.31 -32.83
CA ASN A 24 -7.12 -7.73 -31.90
C ASN A 24 -6.82 -8.13 -30.45
N ARG A 25 -6.48 -9.38 -30.22
CA ARG A 25 -6.09 -9.89 -28.89
C ARG A 25 -4.84 -9.16 -28.37
N LYS A 26 -3.81 -9.03 -29.19
CA LYS A 26 -2.58 -8.31 -28.83
C LYS A 26 -2.86 -6.84 -28.50
N ASN A 27 -3.71 -6.18 -29.28
CA ASN A 27 -4.13 -4.81 -29.02
C ASN A 27 -4.90 -4.68 -27.70
N ALA A 28 -5.85 -5.58 -27.44
CA ALA A 28 -6.61 -5.60 -26.18
C ALA A 28 -5.67 -5.80 -24.98
N GLU A 29 -4.69 -6.68 -25.08
CA GLU A 29 -3.67 -6.90 -24.05
C GLU A 29 -2.85 -5.61 -23.81
N GLN A 30 -2.36 -4.96 -24.87
CA GLN A 30 -1.59 -3.71 -24.76
C GLN A 30 -2.40 -2.57 -24.13
N ILE A 31 -3.64 -2.40 -24.56
CA ILE A 31 -4.56 -1.39 -23.98
C ILE A 31 -4.78 -1.66 -22.48
N THR A 32 -4.95 -2.92 -22.11
CA THR A 32 -5.15 -3.29 -20.70
C THR A 32 -3.88 -3.04 -19.87
N HIS A 33 -2.70 -3.31 -20.41
CA HIS A 33 -1.43 -2.97 -19.78
C HIS A 33 -1.28 -1.45 -19.55
N LEU A 34 -1.56 -0.64 -20.58
CA LEU A 34 -1.53 0.83 -20.46
C LEU A 34 -2.51 1.32 -19.37
N LYS A 35 -3.67 0.70 -19.29
CA LYS A 35 -4.68 1.01 -18.26
C LYS A 35 -4.19 0.66 -16.85
N ILE A 36 -3.51 -0.49 -16.67
CA ILE A 36 -2.87 -0.85 -15.40
C ILE A 36 -1.84 0.19 -15.00
N GLN A 37 -0.96 0.59 -15.92
CA GLN A 37 0.07 1.61 -15.65
C GLN A 37 -0.54 2.96 -15.27
N SER A 38 -1.56 3.40 -16.00
CA SER A 38 -2.27 4.65 -15.71
C SER A 38 -2.90 4.62 -14.31
N VAL A 39 -3.58 3.52 -13.98
CA VAL A 39 -4.23 3.32 -12.67
C VAL A 39 -3.19 3.33 -11.53
N LEU A 40 -2.07 2.64 -11.69
CA LEU A 40 -1.00 2.63 -10.67
C LEU A 40 -0.27 3.97 -10.58
N SER A 41 -0.10 4.66 -11.71
CA SER A 41 0.51 6.00 -11.71
C SER A 41 -0.32 7.03 -10.94
N SER A 42 -1.64 6.84 -10.83
CA SER A 42 -2.51 7.70 -10.03
C SER A 42 -2.19 7.66 -8.52
N MET A 43 -1.45 6.65 -8.04
CA MET A 43 -0.98 6.57 -6.65
C MET A 43 0.24 7.46 -6.37
N LYS A 44 1.03 7.81 -7.39
CA LYS A 44 2.29 8.55 -7.21
C LYS A 44 2.12 9.86 -6.44
N PRO A 45 1.16 10.74 -6.76
CA PRO A 45 0.99 11.99 -6.03
C PRO A 45 0.79 11.78 -4.53
N VAL A 46 -0.01 10.77 -4.15
CA VAL A 46 -0.27 10.45 -2.74
C VAL A 46 1.01 9.99 -2.06
N LYS A 47 1.84 9.15 -2.73
CA LYS A 47 3.11 8.69 -2.18
C LYS A 47 4.11 9.83 -2.02
N PHE A 48 4.23 10.72 -3.00
CA PHE A 48 5.08 11.91 -2.90
C PHE A 48 4.63 12.84 -1.77
N THR A 49 3.33 13.10 -1.64
CA THR A 49 2.79 13.89 -0.52
C THR A 49 3.13 13.23 0.82
N GLY A 50 2.96 11.91 0.93
CA GLY A 50 3.31 11.15 2.13
C GLY A 50 4.79 11.25 2.49
N ILE A 51 5.70 11.18 1.49
CA ILE A 51 7.15 11.34 1.69
C ILE A 51 7.46 12.76 2.21
N ILE A 52 6.90 13.80 1.56
CA ILE A 52 7.15 15.19 1.96
C ILE A 52 6.66 15.45 3.39
N LEU A 53 5.43 15.03 3.71
CA LEU A 53 4.87 15.18 5.04
C LEU A 53 5.66 14.38 6.07
N GLY A 54 6.12 13.18 5.73
CA GLY A 54 6.97 12.35 6.59
C GLY A 54 8.31 13.02 6.89
N ILE A 55 8.98 13.60 5.89
CA ILE A 55 10.24 14.33 6.07
C ILE A 55 10.03 15.55 6.97
N LEU A 56 8.97 16.33 6.74
CA LEU A 56 8.64 17.48 7.58
C LEU A 56 8.35 17.06 9.03
N TRP A 57 7.66 15.94 9.22
CA TRP A 57 7.37 15.38 10.55
C TRP A 57 8.63 14.93 11.26
N VAL A 58 9.53 14.20 10.59
CA VAL A 58 10.82 13.76 11.15
C VAL A 58 11.68 14.96 11.51
N TRP A 59 11.74 15.98 10.64
CA TRP A 59 12.45 17.21 10.91
C TRP A 59 11.90 17.95 12.13
N PHE A 60 10.59 18.07 12.23
CA PHE A 60 9.89 18.69 13.36
C PHE A 60 10.21 17.97 14.67
N LEU A 61 10.00 16.65 14.73
CA LEU A 61 10.28 15.84 15.91
C LEU A 61 11.77 15.84 16.28
N GLY A 62 12.66 15.78 15.30
CA GLY A 62 14.10 15.84 15.51
C GLY A 62 14.53 17.15 16.18
N ASN A 63 14.00 18.30 15.71
CA ASN A 63 14.24 19.59 16.36
C ASN A 63 13.67 19.65 17.77
N LEU A 64 12.51 19.06 17.99
CA LEU A 64 11.84 19.04 19.30
C LEU A 64 12.64 18.17 20.28
N ILE A 65 13.10 16.99 19.87
CA ILE A 65 13.95 16.10 20.67
C ILE A 65 15.28 16.81 21.01
N SER A 66 15.94 17.42 20.04
CA SER A 66 17.24 18.07 20.27
C SER A 66 17.19 19.22 21.27
N LYS A 67 16.09 19.97 21.28
CA LYS A 67 15.89 21.06 22.28
C LYS A 67 15.47 20.56 23.64
N ALA A 68 14.76 19.45 23.71
CA ALA A 68 14.15 18.93 24.92
C ALA A 68 14.95 17.80 25.60
N ILE A 69 16.08 17.37 25.00
CA ILE A 69 16.84 16.18 25.42
C ILE A 69 17.27 16.21 26.90
N TYR A 70 17.54 17.38 27.45
CA TYR A 70 17.99 17.55 28.83
C TYR A 70 16.85 17.90 29.81
N THR A 71 15.68 18.25 29.30
CA THR A 71 14.55 18.75 30.13
C THR A 71 13.31 17.89 30.05
N ALA A 72 13.16 17.11 28.98
CA ALA A 72 11.99 16.27 28.77
C ALA A 72 12.04 14.97 29.58
N SER A 73 10.85 14.41 29.81
CA SER A 73 10.71 13.10 30.44
C SER A 73 11.25 11.99 29.52
N TYR A 74 11.72 10.88 30.12
CA TYR A 74 12.12 9.68 29.37
C TYR A 74 10.98 9.14 28.50
N PHE A 75 9.75 9.22 28.97
CA PHE A 75 8.57 8.79 28.20
C PHE A 75 8.41 9.58 26.90
N PHE A 76 8.62 10.90 26.96
CA PHE A 76 8.61 11.75 25.78
C PHE A 76 9.72 11.35 24.80
N LEU A 77 10.96 11.22 25.27
CA LEU A 77 12.12 10.91 24.41
C LEU A 77 11.96 9.55 23.72
N VAL A 78 11.52 8.53 24.46
CA VAL A 78 11.29 7.20 23.89
C VAL A 78 10.14 7.23 22.91
N SER A 79 9.02 7.87 23.23
CA SER A 79 7.86 7.98 22.37
C SER A 79 8.17 8.75 21.09
N ALA A 80 8.83 9.89 21.20
CA ALA A 80 9.23 10.69 20.04
C ALA A 80 10.27 9.96 19.16
N GLY A 81 11.24 9.28 19.80
CA GLY A 81 12.23 8.46 19.10
C GLY A 81 11.61 7.31 18.30
N LEU A 82 10.65 6.59 18.89
CA LEU A 82 9.90 5.55 18.18
C LEU A 82 9.09 6.11 17.00
N GLN A 83 8.47 7.28 17.16
CA GLN A 83 7.74 7.94 16.08
C GLN A 83 8.66 8.33 14.92
N VAL A 84 9.85 8.88 15.22
CA VAL A 84 10.87 9.20 14.22
C VAL A 84 11.30 7.95 13.48
N LEU A 85 11.62 6.86 14.19
CA LEU A 85 12.04 5.60 13.60
C LEU A 85 10.99 5.04 12.64
N VAL A 86 9.73 4.95 13.08
CA VAL A 86 8.63 4.43 12.23
C VAL A 86 8.36 5.36 11.06
N SER A 87 8.48 6.68 11.23
CA SER A 87 8.32 7.63 10.12
C SER A 87 9.40 7.46 9.06
N ILE A 88 10.66 7.24 9.45
CA ILE A 88 11.77 6.96 8.53
C ILE A 88 11.51 5.65 7.75
N LEU A 89 11.07 4.59 8.44
CA LEU A 89 10.69 3.34 7.79
C LEU A 89 9.54 3.54 6.79
N ALA A 90 8.51 4.30 7.15
CA ALA A 90 7.39 4.60 6.28
C ALA A 90 7.82 5.37 5.04
N ILE A 91 8.70 6.38 5.17
CA ILE A 91 9.30 7.11 4.05
C ILE A 91 10.03 6.14 3.13
N GLY A 92 10.89 5.27 3.67
CA GLY A 92 11.63 4.27 2.90
C GLY A 92 10.70 3.34 2.11
N ILE A 93 9.61 2.89 2.72
CA ILE A 93 8.62 2.04 2.03
C ILE A 93 7.89 2.84 0.94
N TYR A 94 7.52 4.11 1.15
CA TYR A 94 6.90 4.93 0.11
C TYR A 94 7.84 5.17 -1.08
N VAL A 95 9.12 5.43 -0.83
CA VAL A 95 10.13 5.53 -1.90
C VAL A 95 10.23 4.22 -2.68
N TYR A 96 10.29 3.09 -1.99
CA TYR A 96 10.29 1.77 -2.61
C TYR A 96 9.04 1.52 -3.48
N GLN A 97 7.86 1.94 -3.01
CA GLN A 97 6.61 1.83 -3.77
C GLN A 97 6.62 2.70 -5.04
N VAL A 98 7.13 3.92 -4.96
CA VAL A 98 7.30 4.78 -6.15
C VAL A 98 8.23 4.12 -7.16
N PHE A 99 9.34 3.54 -6.69
CA PHE A 99 10.26 2.79 -7.55
C PHE A 99 9.56 1.58 -8.20
N LEU A 100 8.78 0.79 -7.45
CA LEU A 100 8.00 -0.32 -8.00
C LEU A 100 7.04 0.15 -9.10
N ILE A 101 6.29 1.24 -8.85
CA ILE A 101 5.30 1.77 -9.81
C ILE A 101 6.01 2.27 -11.09
N ASN A 102 7.17 2.90 -10.96
CA ASN A 102 7.93 3.38 -12.12
C ASN A 102 8.51 2.25 -12.99
N ASN A 103 8.88 1.14 -12.35
CA ASN A 103 9.51 0.01 -13.01
C ASN A 103 8.52 -1.09 -13.45
N ILE A 104 7.22 -0.81 -13.44
CA ILE A 104 6.24 -1.73 -14.03
C ILE A 104 6.38 -1.64 -15.55
N ASP A 105 7.08 -2.64 -16.11
CA ASP A 105 7.21 -2.80 -17.54
C ASP A 105 5.92 -3.39 -18.11
N ILE A 106 5.30 -2.64 -19.03
CA ILE A 106 4.05 -3.02 -19.69
C ILE A 106 4.30 -4.07 -20.77
N THR A 107 5.54 -4.15 -21.28
CA THR A 107 5.93 -5.09 -22.34
C THR A 107 6.41 -6.43 -21.77
N GLY A 108 6.62 -6.47 -20.45
CA GLY A 108 7.11 -7.65 -19.74
C GLY A 108 6.07 -8.76 -19.60
N SER A 109 6.52 -9.91 -19.10
CA SER A 109 5.63 -11.04 -18.85
C SER A 109 4.58 -10.70 -17.77
N VAL A 110 3.36 -11.24 -17.94
CA VAL A 110 2.26 -11.11 -16.94
C VAL A 110 2.73 -11.52 -15.55
N LEU A 111 3.61 -12.52 -15.45
CA LEU A 111 4.16 -13.01 -14.19
C LEU A 111 4.97 -11.94 -13.45
N ILE A 112 5.83 -11.21 -14.15
CA ILE A 112 6.63 -10.12 -13.56
C ILE A 112 5.72 -8.99 -13.05
N THR A 113 4.69 -8.66 -13.80
CA THR A 113 3.71 -7.64 -13.41
C THR A 113 2.92 -8.09 -12.17
N GLN A 114 2.53 -9.37 -12.09
CA GLN A 114 1.87 -9.95 -10.91
C GLN A 114 2.77 -9.88 -9.66
N GLU A 115 4.04 -10.21 -9.79
CA GLU A 115 5.00 -10.15 -8.69
C GLU A 115 5.16 -8.70 -8.16
N LYS A 116 5.31 -7.72 -9.07
CA LYS A 116 5.41 -6.30 -8.69
C LYS A 116 4.14 -5.79 -8.01
N LEU A 117 2.96 -6.18 -8.50
CA LEU A 117 1.68 -5.88 -7.86
C LEU A 117 1.56 -6.53 -6.48
N ALA A 118 1.99 -7.77 -6.32
CA ALA A 118 2.01 -8.45 -5.02
C ALA A 118 2.94 -7.74 -4.02
N LYS A 119 4.13 -7.32 -4.45
CA LYS A 119 5.07 -6.52 -3.65
C LYS A 119 4.49 -5.17 -3.27
N LEU A 120 3.84 -4.48 -4.20
CA LEU A 120 3.19 -3.19 -3.94
C LEU A 120 2.05 -3.34 -2.92
N ARG A 121 1.23 -4.38 -3.06
CA ARG A 121 0.17 -4.71 -2.11
C ARG A 121 0.71 -5.03 -0.72
N ALA A 122 1.71 -5.90 -0.63
CA ALA A 122 2.32 -6.28 0.64
C ALA A 122 2.94 -5.08 1.36
N SER A 123 3.66 -4.22 0.65
CA SER A 123 4.26 -3.00 1.21
C SER A 123 3.21 -1.97 1.63
N THR A 124 2.07 -1.87 0.94
CA THR A 124 0.97 -0.98 1.34
C THR A 124 0.31 -1.47 2.64
N LEU A 125 0.10 -2.78 2.80
CA LEU A 125 -0.38 -3.35 4.05
C LEU A 125 0.61 -3.15 5.20
N LEU A 126 1.91 -3.31 4.93
CA LEU A 126 2.96 -3.13 5.91
C LEU A 126 3.00 -1.70 6.46
N ILE A 127 2.92 -0.68 5.61
CA ILE A 127 2.88 0.73 6.05
C ILE A 127 1.73 0.96 7.02
N VAL A 128 0.52 0.51 6.68
CA VAL A 128 -0.66 0.72 7.54
C VAL A 128 -0.48 0.00 8.87
N ARG A 129 0.06 -1.24 8.86
CA ARG A 129 0.38 -1.98 10.09
C ARG A 129 1.37 -1.21 10.98
N LEU A 130 2.44 -0.66 10.40
CA LEU A 130 3.45 0.09 11.14
C LEU A 130 2.88 1.37 11.75
N ILE A 131 2.08 2.12 10.99
CA ILE A 131 1.43 3.35 11.49
C ILE A 131 0.48 3.04 12.65
N LEU A 132 -0.30 1.95 12.54
CA LEU A 132 -1.25 1.56 13.59
C LEU A 132 -0.54 1.01 14.84
N LEU A 133 0.63 0.37 14.67
CA LEU A 133 1.42 -0.13 15.79
C LEU A 133 1.96 1.02 16.68
N VAL A 134 2.11 2.23 16.14
CA VAL A 134 2.56 3.41 16.88
C VAL A 134 1.44 4.09 17.66
N MET A 135 0.17 3.69 17.49
CA MET A 135 -0.96 4.29 18.24
C MET A 135 -0.76 4.36 19.77
N PRO A 136 -0.27 3.31 20.46
CA PRO A 136 -0.02 3.40 21.91
C PRO A 136 0.99 4.48 22.28
N VAL A 137 1.95 4.76 21.42
CA VAL A 137 3.01 5.75 21.67
C VAL A 137 2.43 7.16 21.85
N PHE A 138 1.33 7.49 21.14
CA PHE A 138 0.64 8.76 21.33
C PHE A 138 -0.01 8.91 22.69
N THR A 139 -0.30 7.81 23.40
CA THR A 139 -0.88 7.84 24.75
C THR A 139 0.18 7.99 25.84
N THR A 140 1.46 7.75 25.52
CA THR A 140 2.57 7.81 26.49
C THR A 140 3.44 9.05 26.36
N PHE A 141 3.26 9.82 25.29
CA PHE A 141 4.06 10.97 24.92
C PHE A 141 4.12 12.08 25.98
N TYR A 142 3.02 12.31 26.71
CA TYR A 142 2.90 13.38 27.70
C TYR A 142 3.15 12.92 29.15
N LEU A 143 3.49 11.66 29.38
CA LEU A 143 3.75 11.14 30.70
C LEU A 143 5.04 11.75 31.28
N THR A 144 4.96 12.14 32.55
CA THR A 144 6.10 12.63 33.34
C THR A 144 6.25 11.83 34.62
N SER A 145 7.49 11.77 35.12
CA SER A 145 7.74 11.05 36.40
C SER A 145 6.93 11.61 37.57
N ASP A 146 6.66 12.91 37.56
CA ASP A 146 5.88 13.57 38.64
C ASP A 146 4.42 13.13 38.67
N MET A 147 3.87 12.64 37.54
CA MET A 147 2.52 12.07 37.51
C MET A 147 2.44 10.79 38.33
N PHE A 148 3.55 10.07 38.52
CA PHE A 148 3.61 8.82 39.29
C PHE A 148 3.65 9.08 40.80
N ILE A 149 4.07 10.25 41.20
CA ILE A 149 4.28 10.62 42.61
C ILE A 149 3.02 11.26 43.23
N LYS A 150 2.23 11.95 42.42
CA LYS A 150 0.96 12.56 42.88
C LYS A 150 -0.10 11.46 42.96
N GLU A 151 -0.62 11.20 44.17
CA GLU A 151 -1.58 10.16 44.56
C GLU A 151 -2.97 10.22 43.86
N ASN A 152 -3.00 10.44 42.56
CA ASN A 152 -4.27 10.49 41.82
C ASN A 152 -4.52 9.13 41.13
N THR A 153 -4.92 8.14 41.94
CA THR A 153 -5.20 6.77 41.51
C THR A 153 -6.19 6.72 40.35
N LEU A 154 -7.17 7.61 40.29
CA LEU A 154 -8.15 7.66 39.20
C LEU A 154 -7.49 7.98 37.86
N LEU A 155 -6.59 8.96 37.80
CA LEU A 155 -5.86 9.32 36.58
C LEU A 155 -5.01 8.15 36.08
N TRP A 156 -4.40 7.40 36.99
CA TRP A 156 -3.61 6.22 36.66
C TRP A 156 -4.46 5.10 36.06
N VAL A 157 -5.61 4.83 36.67
CA VAL A 157 -6.53 3.79 36.14
C VAL A 157 -7.01 4.18 34.74
N VAL A 158 -7.42 5.43 34.54
CA VAL A 158 -7.87 5.91 33.23
C VAL A 158 -6.75 5.87 32.20
N GLN A 159 -5.56 6.37 32.55
CA GLN A 159 -4.40 6.36 31.63
C GLN A 159 -4.01 4.93 31.26
N SER A 160 -3.93 4.02 32.21
CA SER A 160 -3.60 2.62 31.95
C SER A 160 -4.64 1.95 31.06
N ALA A 161 -5.93 2.19 31.33
CA ALA A 161 -7.02 1.67 30.52
C ALA A 161 -6.96 2.18 29.06
N VAL A 162 -6.69 3.47 28.85
CA VAL A 162 -6.53 4.07 27.52
C VAL A 162 -5.33 3.45 26.80
N THR A 163 -4.15 3.43 27.44
CA THR A 163 -2.94 2.87 26.83
C THR A 163 -3.10 1.38 26.49
N MET A 164 -3.70 0.59 27.38
CA MET A 164 -4.00 -0.83 27.11
C MET A 164 -4.97 -0.99 25.94
N SER A 165 -6.01 -0.17 25.86
CA SER A 165 -6.98 -0.21 24.78
C SER A 165 -6.33 0.07 23.43
N PHE A 166 -5.50 1.12 23.32
CA PHE A 166 -4.76 1.45 22.10
C PHE A 166 -3.73 0.37 21.74
N THR A 167 -3.05 -0.20 22.76
CA THR A 167 -2.08 -1.28 22.55
C THR A 167 -2.77 -2.53 22.01
N PHE A 168 -3.87 -2.95 22.63
CA PHE A 168 -4.65 -4.09 22.17
C PHE A 168 -5.17 -3.88 20.75
N THR A 169 -5.74 -2.71 20.48
CA THR A 169 -6.26 -2.35 19.15
C THR A 169 -5.14 -2.34 18.11
N GLY A 170 -3.99 -1.74 18.44
CA GLY A 170 -2.83 -1.69 17.54
C GLY A 170 -2.29 -3.07 17.20
N ILE A 171 -2.10 -3.93 18.19
CA ILE A 171 -1.64 -5.32 18.00
C ILE A 171 -2.67 -6.13 17.23
N TRP A 172 -3.97 -6.01 17.58
CA TRP A 172 -5.04 -6.71 16.89
C TRP A 172 -5.08 -6.33 15.42
N LEU A 173 -5.01 -5.04 15.08
CA LEU A 173 -4.98 -4.56 13.72
C LEU A 173 -3.70 -5.02 12.99
N PHE A 174 -2.54 -4.96 13.65
CA PHE A 174 -1.29 -5.44 13.07
C PHE A 174 -1.36 -6.89 12.61
N ILE A 175 -2.00 -7.76 13.41
CA ILE A 175 -2.15 -9.18 13.08
C ILE A 175 -3.23 -9.39 12.00
N HIS A 176 -4.36 -8.67 12.08
CA HIS A 176 -5.53 -8.92 11.24
C HIS A 176 -5.52 -8.16 9.90
N ILE A 177 -4.65 -7.17 9.71
CA ILE A 177 -4.49 -6.48 8.43
C ILE A 177 -3.74 -7.41 7.46
N ASN A 178 -4.44 -8.37 6.89
CA ASN A 178 -3.99 -9.30 5.87
C ASN A 178 -4.89 -9.22 4.64
N TYR A 179 -4.34 -9.59 3.49
CA TYR A 179 -5.12 -9.62 2.24
C TYR A 179 -6.33 -10.56 2.30
N GLU A 180 -6.27 -11.61 3.11
CA GLU A 180 -7.38 -12.55 3.35
C GLU A 180 -8.61 -11.87 3.96
N ASN A 181 -8.39 -10.82 4.75
CA ASN A 181 -9.45 -10.05 5.40
C ASN A 181 -10.01 -8.89 4.53
N ARG A 182 -9.61 -8.77 3.27
CA ARG A 182 -9.97 -7.66 2.37
C ARG A 182 -11.47 -7.43 2.19
N ASP A 183 -12.27 -8.48 2.32
CA ASP A 183 -13.72 -8.41 2.11
C ASP A 183 -14.50 -7.99 3.36
N LYS A 184 -13.83 -7.94 4.53
CA LYS A 184 -14.45 -7.52 5.79
C LYS A 184 -14.75 -6.02 5.80
N LYS A 185 -15.88 -5.63 6.41
CA LYS A 185 -16.34 -4.23 6.47
C LYS A 185 -15.29 -3.29 7.08
N TRP A 186 -14.68 -3.67 8.19
CA TRP A 186 -13.64 -2.87 8.85
C TRP A 186 -12.39 -2.68 7.98
N PHE A 187 -11.99 -3.70 7.20
CA PHE A 187 -10.87 -3.60 6.28
C PHE A 187 -11.19 -2.61 5.14
N LYS A 188 -12.38 -2.72 4.54
CA LYS A 188 -12.84 -1.80 3.50
C LYS A 188 -12.90 -0.35 4.00
N LEU A 189 -13.27 -0.13 5.28
CA LEU A 189 -13.27 1.21 5.87
C LEU A 189 -11.85 1.79 5.98
N LEU A 190 -10.85 0.99 6.41
CA LEU A 190 -9.46 1.42 6.54
C LEU A 190 -8.77 1.63 5.18
N PHE A 191 -9.12 0.81 4.19
CA PHE A 191 -8.48 0.76 2.87
C PHE A 191 -9.35 1.33 1.74
N SER A 192 -10.46 2.00 2.04
CA SER A 192 -11.28 2.71 1.04
C SER A 192 -10.61 4.01 0.61
N GLY A 193 -9.62 3.94 -0.27
CA GLY A 193 -8.92 5.17 -0.66
C GLY A 193 -8.04 5.07 -1.91
N ARG A 194 -7.42 6.19 -2.25
CA ARG A 194 -6.53 6.35 -3.42
C ARG A 194 -5.29 5.47 -3.40
N GLU A 195 -4.97 4.85 -2.28
CA GLU A 195 -3.81 3.96 -2.16
C GLU A 195 -4.15 2.50 -2.42
N TRP A 196 -5.37 2.06 -2.15
CA TRP A 196 -5.77 0.66 -2.23
C TRP A 196 -6.57 0.33 -3.49
N ASN A 197 -7.51 1.19 -3.86
CA ASN A 197 -8.38 0.97 -5.04
C ASN A 197 -7.60 0.75 -6.34
N PRO A 198 -6.50 1.50 -6.64
CA PRO A 198 -5.70 1.25 -7.82
C PRO A 198 -5.04 -0.14 -7.85
N ILE A 199 -4.62 -0.66 -6.68
CA ILE A 199 -4.01 -2.00 -6.57
C ILE A 199 -5.04 -3.08 -6.90
N ILE A 200 -6.25 -2.98 -6.34
CA ILE A 200 -7.35 -3.92 -6.62
C ILE A 200 -7.70 -3.89 -8.09
N LYS A 201 -7.99 -2.69 -8.64
CA LYS A 201 -8.35 -2.51 -10.04
C LYS A 201 -7.28 -3.04 -11.00
N SER A 202 -6.00 -2.82 -10.69
CA SER A 202 -4.90 -3.35 -11.50
C SER A 202 -4.81 -4.87 -11.44
N SER A 203 -5.13 -5.47 -10.29
CA SER A 203 -5.18 -6.94 -10.14
C SER A 203 -6.32 -7.55 -10.95
N GLU A 204 -7.49 -6.89 -10.99
CA GLU A 204 -8.64 -7.31 -11.81
C GLU A 204 -8.34 -7.22 -13.31
N LEU A 205 -7.76 -6.10 -13.75
CA LEU A 205 -7.33 -5.92 -15.15
C LEU A 205 -6.29 -6.98 -15.58
N LEU A 206 -5.39 -7.34 -14.66
CA LEU A 206 -4.39 -8.36 -14.95
C LEU A 206 -5.00 -9.77 -15.04
N ALA A 207 -6.06 -10.04 -14.28
CA ALA A 207 -6.82 -11.28 -14.38
C ALA A 207 -7.52 -11.40 -15.76
N GLN A 208 -8.08 -10.30 -16.28
CA GLN A 208 -8.66 -10.25 -17.64
C GLN A 208 -7.63 -10.59 -18.73
N ILE A 209 -6.39 -10.09 -18.62
CA ILE A 209 -5.32 -10.45 -19.57
C ILE A 209 -5.05 -11.95 -19.58
N LYS A 210 -5.09 -12.59 -18.40
CA LYS A 210 -4.92 -14.05 -18.29
C LYS A 210 -6.02 -14.81 -19.03
N GLU A 211 -7.26 -14.36 -18.90
CA GLU A 211 -8.41 -14.98 -19.54
C GLU A 211 -8.28 -14.92 -21.07
N TYR A 212 -7.88 -13.76 -21.61
CA TYR A 212 -7.61 -13.62 -23.06
C TYR A 212 -6.46 -14.50 -23.59
N ARG A 213 -5.57 -14.99 -22.72
CA ARG A 213 -4.45 -15.87 -23.14
C ARG A 213 -4.80 -17.35 -23.13
N ILE A 214 -5.86 -17.73 -22.45
CA ILE A 214 -6.30 -19.13 -22.31
C ILE A 214 -7.31 -19.49 -23.43
N GLU A 215 -8.07 -18.51 -23.93
CA GLU A 215 -8.93 -18.64 -25.11
C GLU A 215 -8.12 -18.50 -26.42
#